data_fa6189126ea8b4957723d52619bc56b5
#
_entry.id   fa6189126ea8b4957723d52619bc56b5
#
_cell.length_a   1.000
_cell.length_b   1.000
_cell.length_c   1.000
_cell.angle_alpha   90.00
_cell.angle_beta   90.00
_cell.angle_gamma   90.00
#
_symmetry.space_group_name_H-M   'P 1'
#
loop_
_entity.id
_entity.type
_entity.pdbx_description
1 polymer ?
#
loop_
_entity_poly.entity_id
_entity_poly.type
_entity_poly.pdbx_seq_one_letter_code
_entity_poly.pdbx_strand_id
1 'polypeptide(L)'
;MAGFALNLTGLPNLMDRLKTIEDNLTKGVAEEISASTLKIERDAKRNAPVNFGTLRRSIHAESLLNGLTGKVVVDASYAPYVEFGTGGKVSVPSGYESFALQFKGVKSGTYYDFLMAIVEWIKRKGIRPNDATYSVKIPMKTIRRTGTKAQKFDQDVRMAERIAYSILKKGIRPQPFLIPAYEEEKPKLFIRLKKLLNAKS
;
A
#
# COMPACT_ATOMS: atom_id res chain seq x y z
N MET A 1 14.79 -8.85 76.89
CA MET A 1 14.63 -9.61 75.65
C MET A 1 15.26 -8.83 74.50
N ALA A 2 16.34 -9.31 73.93
CA ALA A 2 17.00 -8.65 72.81
C ALA A 2 16.27 -9.08 71.51
N GLY A 3 15.56 -8.15 70.87
CA GLY A 3 14.91 -8.39 69.58
C GLY A 3 15.98 -8.33 68.45
N PHE A 4 16.01 -9.38 67.64
CA PHE A 4 16.85 -9.43 66.43
C PHE A 4 16.01 -8.92 65.25
N ALA A 5 16.42 -7.81 64.63
CA ALA A 5 15.75 -7.26 63.45
C ALA A 5 16.69 -7.31 62.24
N LEU A 6 16.30 -8.00 61.20
CA LEU A 6 16.98 -8.01 59.88
C LEU A 6 16.32 -6.95 58.98
N ASN A 7 17.04 -5.87 58.67
CA ASN A 7 16.60 -4.88 57.70
C ASN A 7 17.16 -5.23 56.31
N LEU A 8 16.29 -5.59 55.37
CA LEU A 8 16.61 -5.69 53.95
C LEU A 8 16.63 -4.28 53.34
N THR A 9 17.83 -3.72 53.17
CA THR A 9 18.07 -2.45 52.50
C THR A 9 18.48 -2.72 51.04
N GLY A 10 17.86 -2.03 50.06
CA GLY A 10 18.21 -2.16 48.63
C GLY A 10 17.02 -2.32 47.69
N LEU A 11 15.85 -2.70 48.20
CA LEU A 11 14.63 -2.84 47.41
C LEU A 11 14.24 -1.58 46.59
N PRO A 12 14.27 -0.35 47.13
CA PRO A 12 13.97 0.87 46.38
C PRO A 12 14.89 1.05 45.17
N ASN A 13 16.20 0.88 45.37
CA ASN A 13 17.19 1.00 44.30
C ASN A 13 17.03 -0.10 43.20
N LEU A 14 16.59 -1.29 43.57
CA LEU A 14 16.29 -2.34 42.63
C LEU A 14 15.05 -2.03 41.80
N MET A 15 13.99 -1.52 42.43
CA MET A 15 12.77 -1.13 41.74
C MET A 15 13.02 0.01 40.74
N ASP A 16 13.81 1.03 41.10
CA ASP A 16 14.19 2.11 40.20
C ASP A 16 15.01 1.62 39.01
N ARG A 17 15.94 0.68 39.23
CA ARG A 17 16.69 0.04 38.13
C ARG A 17 15.80 -0.76 37.22
N LEU A 18 14.87 -1.56 37.73
CA LEU A 18 13.92 -2.32 36.95
C LEU A 18 13.04 -1.41 36.10
N LYS A 19 12.54 -0.32 36.66
CA LYS A 19 11.76 0.69 35.95
C LYS A 19 12.58 1.35 34.82
N THR A 20 13.83 1.69 35.07
CA THR A 20 14.73 2.26 34.07
C THR A 20 15.00 1.27 32.92
N ILE A 21 15.15 -0.03 33.23
CA ILE A 21 15.31 -1.09 32.22
C ILE A 21 14.05 -1.22 31.38
N GLU A 22 12.87 -1.23 32.00
CA GLU A 22 11.57 -1.30 31.32
C GLU A 22 11.38 -0.12 30.37
N ASP A 23 11.61 1.11 30.84
CA ASP A 23 11.49 2.33 30.03
C ASP A 23 12.44 2.32 28.82
N ASN A 24 13.70 1.92 29.05
CA ASN A 24 14.69 1.84 27.98
C ASN A 24 14.39 0.73 26.98
N LEU A 25 13.84 -0.40 27.45
CA LEU A 25 13.42 -1.48 26.58
C LEU A 25 12.22 -1.08 25.70
N THR A 26 11.22 -0.46 26.33
CA THR A 26 10.01 0.01 25.63
C THR A 26 10.37 1.03 24.55
N LYS A 27 11.24 1.99 24.86
CA LYS A 27 11.77 2.96 23.89
C LYS A 27 12.50 2.27 22.75
N GLY A 28 13.42 1.36 23.05
CA GLY A 28 14.16 0.64 22.02
C GLY A 28 13.26 -0.21 21.10
N VAL A 29 12.22 -0.86 21.64
CA VAL A 29 11.23 -1.58 20.84
C VAL A 29 10.43 -0.63 19.96
N ALA A 30 10.00 0.51 20.49
CA ALA A 30 9.26 1.53 19.73
C ALA A 30 10.10 2.12 18.58
N GLU A 31 11.39 2.36 18.81
CA GLU A 31 12.33 2.84 17.79
C GLU A 31 12.50 1.81 16.65
N GLU A 32 12.69 0.53 16.99
CA GLU A 32 12.82 -0.54 16.01
C GLU A 32 11.54 -0.74 15.17
N ILE A 33 10.37 -0.69 15.78
CA ILE A 33 9.09 -0.78 15.09
C ILE A 33 8.92 0.42 14.16
N SER A 34 9.21 1.63 14.64
CA SER A 34 9.09 2.85 13.82
C SER A 34 10.07 2.82 12.64
N ALA A 35 11.31 2.43 12.85
CA ALA A 35 12.32 2.29 11.80
C ALA A 35 11.89 1.26 10.73
N SER A 36 11.36 0.11 11.15
CA SER A 36 10.85 -0.92 10.24
C SER A 36 9.64 -0.44 9.47
N THR A 37 8.71 0.29 10.11
CA THR A 37 7.52 0.83 9.46
C THR A 37 7.90 1.82 8.37
N LEU A 38 8.82 2.74 8.64
CA LEU A 38 9.36 3.68 7.65
C LEU A 38 10.11 2.97 6.52
N LYS A 39 10.78 1.88 6.82
CA LYS A 39 11.46 1.08 5.80
C LYS A 39 10.47 0.36 4.89
N ILE A 40 9.41 -0.23 5.44
CA ILE A 40 8.33 -0.85 4.66
C ILE A 40 7.66 0.20 3.77
N GLU A 41 7.36 1.39 4.29
CA GLU A 41 6.82 2.52 3.51
C GLU A 41 7.73 2.86 2.33
N ARG A 42 9.01 3.06 2.57
CA ARG A 42 10.00 3.40 1.54
C ARG A 42 10.08 2.31 0.46
N ASP A 43 10.13 1.05 0.87
CA ASP A 43 10.27 -0.08 -0.03
C ASP A 43 8.97 -0.33 -0.82
N ALA A 44 7.80 -0.17 -0.18
CA ALA A 44 6.51 -0.16 -0.85
C ALA A 44 6.39 0.98 -1.89
N LYS A 45 6.84 2.18 -1.55
CA LYS A 45 6.92 3.31 -2.50
C LYS A 45 7.82 3.02 -3.69
N ARG A 46 8.94 2.33 -3.46
CA ARG A 46 9.88 1.94 -4.53
C ARG A 46 9.26 0.89 -5.45
N ASN A 47 8.57 -0.10 -4.89
CA ASN A 47 7.94 -1.18 -5.62
C ASN A 47 6.64 -0.75 -6.32
N ALA A 48 5.99 0.31 -5.83
CA ALA A 48 4.73 0.79 -6.39
C ALA A 48 4.89 1.20 -7.87
N PRO A 49 4.00 0.71 -8.77
CA PRO A 49 4.03 1.09 -10.17
C PRO A 49 3.80 2.59 -10.33
N VAL A 50 4.61 3.23 -11.17
CA VAL A 50 4.57 4.67 -11.39
C VAL A 50 3.83 4.99 -12.67
N ASN A 51 2.66 5.62 -12.53
CA ASN A 51 2.00 6.28 -13.64
C ASN A 51 2.00 7.80 -13.44
N PHE A 52 1.27 8.29 -12.43
CA PHE A 52 1.23 9.71 -12.05
C PHE A 52 1.83 9.96 -10.66
N GLY A 53 2.37 8.92 -10.05
CA GLY A 53 2.90 8.96 -8.68
C GLY A 53 1.82 9.05 -7.60
N THR A 54 0.53 9.00 -7.95
CA THR A 54 -0.58 9.08 -6.99
C THR A 54 -0.53 7.94 -6.00
N LEU A 55 -0.35 6.69 -6.47
CA LEU A 55 -0.22 5.53 -5.60
C LEU A 55 0.98 5.68 -4.65
N ARG A 56 2.13 6.09 -5.18
CA ARG A 56 3.34 6.29 -4.37
C ARG A 56 3.16 7.37 -3.30
N ARG A 57 2.46 8.47 -3.62
CA ARG A 57 2.18 9.55 -2.66
C ARG A 57 1.15 9.18 -1.62
N SER A 58 0.24 8.24 -1.91
CA SER A 58 -0.78 7.79 -0.96
C SER A 58 -0.27 6.75 0.05
N ILE A 59 0.97 6.27 -0.10
CA ILE A 59 1.57 5.35 0.87
C ILE A 59 2.21 6.17 1.98
N HIS A 60 1.84 5.94 3.23
CA HIS A 60 2.44 6.59 4.38
C HIS A 60 2.47 5.68 5.60
N ALA A 61 3.43 5.93 6.48
CA ALA A 61 3.58 5.23 7.75
C ALA A 61 2.85 5.98 8.85
N GLU A 62 2.18 5.24 9.71
CA GLU A 62 1.54 5.73 10.93
C GLU A 62 2.15 4.99 12.13
N SER A 63 2.41 5.73 13.21
CA SER A 63 2.86 5.18 14.48
C SER A 63 1.73 5.34 15.50
N LEU A 64 1.38 4.25 16.17
CA LEU A 64 0.33 4.17 17.18
C LEU A 64 0.91 3.63 18.49
N LEU A 65 0.17 3.80 19.59
CA LEU A 65 0.54 3.28 20.91
C LEU A 65 1.98 3.63 21.32
N ASN A 66 2.32 4.93 21.26
CA ASN A 66 3.66 5.43 21.61
C ASN A 66 4.82 4.73 20.85
N GLY A 67 4.57 4.34 19.59
CA GLY A 67 5.56 3.68 18.76
C GLY A 67 5.55 2.15 18.81
N LEU A 68 4.77 1.54 19.69
CA LEU A 68 4.69 0.08 19.82
C LEU A 68 3.87 -0.59 18.71
N THR A 69 3.18 0.19 17.89
CA THR A 69 2.49 -0.31 16.71
C THR A 69 2.85 0.56 15.51
N GLY A 70 3.38 -0.07 14.47
CA GLY A 70 3.61 0.56 13.17
C GLY A 70 2.56 0.09 12.15
N LYS A 71 2.00 1.03 11.39
CA LYS A 71 1.04 0.76 10.34
C LYS A 71 1.47 1.46 9.06
N VAL A 72 1.43 0.77 7.93
CA VAL A 72 1.59 1.40 6.62
C VAL A 72 0.22 1.45 5.94
N VAL A 73 -0.20 2.65 5.61
CA VAL A 73 -1.51 2.93 5.01
C VAL A 73 -1.34 3.33 3.56
N VAL A 74 -2.30 2.96 2.74
CA VAL A 74 -2.40 3.37 1.33
C VAL A 74 -3.78 3.94 1.08
N ASP A 75 -3.88 5.27 0.92
CA ASP A 75 -5.16 5.95 0.76
C ASP A 75 -5.80 5.77 -0.62
N ALA A 76 -5.01 5.33 -1.61
CA ALA A 76 -5.53 5.11 -2.94
C ALA A 76 -6.53 3.95 -2.97
N SER A 77 -7.80 4.21 -3.24
CA SER A 77 -8.88 3.23 -3.26
C SER A 77 -8.66 2.07 -4.26
N TYR A 78 -7.83 2.30 -5.27
CA TYR A 78 -7.46 1.30 -6.28
C TYR A 78 -6.23 0.46 -5.90
N ALA A 79 -5.56 0.76 -4.79
CA ALA A 79 -4.35 0.06 -4.34
C ALA A 79 -4.52 -1.47 -4.23
N PRO A 80 -5.63 -2.01 -3.66
CA PRO A 80 -5.85 -3.44 -3.60
C PRO A 80 -5.93 -4.12 -4.98
N TYR A 81 -6.47 -3.42 -5.97
CA TYR A 81 -6.54 -3.95 -7.34
C TYR A 81 -5.18 -3.97 -8.04
N VAL A 82 -4.27 -3.08 -7.64
CA VAL A 82 -2.87 -3.11 -8.08
C VAL A 82 -2.12 -4.24 -7.40
N GLU A 83 -2.30 -4.38 -6.08
CA GLU A 83 -1.63 -5.42 -5.28
C GLU A 83 -2.01 -6.82 -5.72
N PHE A 84 -3.32 -7.11 -5.79
CA PHE A 84 -3.84 -8.45 -6.01
C PHE A 84 -4.26 -8.74 -7.45
N GLY A 85 -4.35 -7.73 -8.30
CA GLY A 85 -4.92 -7.85 -9.65
C GLY A 85 -6.44 -7.87 -9.66
N THR A 86 -7.03 -8.10 -10.84
CA THR A 86 -8.49 -8.15 -11.03
C THR A 86 -8.91 -9.24 -11.99
N GLY A 87 -10.19 -9.64 -11.90
CA GLY A 87 -10.78 -10.64 -12.81
C GLY A 87 -10.10 -12.00 -12.69
N GLY A 88 -9.89 -12.68 -13.84
CA GLY A 88 -9.23 -13.99 -13.87
C GLY A 88 -7.72 -13.97 -13.59
N LYS A 89 -7.15 -12.81 -13.28
CA LYS A 89 -5.71 -12.65 -12.99
C LYS A 89 -5.42 -12.34 -11.53
N VAL A 90 -6.44 -12.43 -10.66
CA VAL A 90 -6.25 -12.24 -9.23
C VAL A 90 -5.25 -13.27 -8.71
N SER A 91 -4.25 -12.78 -7.99
CA SER A 91 -3.27 -13.61 -7.27
C SER A 91 -3.09 -13.05 -5.88
N VAL A 92 -3.47 -13.84 -4.89
CA VAL A 92 -3.36 -13.50 -3.47
C VAL A 92 -2.31 -14.41 -2.85
N PRO A 93 -1.26 -13.86 -2.23
CA PRO A 93 -0.30 -14.67 -1.49
C PRO A 93 -0.98 -15.41 -0.32
N SER A 94 -0.46 -16.60 0.00
CA SER A 94 -0.96 -17.39 1.13
C SER A 94 -0.92 -16.61 2.44
N GLY A 95 -2.01 -16.66 3.21
CA GLY A 95 -2.15 -15.93 4.47
C GLY A 95 -2.73 -14.50 4.33
N TYR A 96 -2.97 -14.02 3.12
CA TYR A 96 -3.58 -12.70 2.87
C TYR A 96 -4.99 -12.79 2.27
N GLU A 97 -5.58 -13.98 2.24
CA GLU A 97 -6.90 -14.23 1.63
C GLU A 97 -8.00 -13.42 2.32
N SER A 98 -8.02 -13.42 3.65
CA SER A 98 -9.00 -12.66 4.44
C SER A 98 -8.85 -11.15 4.24
N PHE A 99 -7.63 -10.66 4.10
CA PHE A 99 -7.35 -9.26 3.80
C PHE A 99 -7.81 -8.88 2.38
N ALA A 100 -7.52 -9.71 1.39
CA ALA A 100 -7.95 -9.49 0.01
C ALA A 100 -9.48 -9.54 -0.16
N LEU A 101 -10.17 -10.39 0.60
CA LEU A 101 -11.63 -10.49 0.58
C LEU A 101 -12.34 -9.20 1.00
N GLN A 102 -11.74 -8.37 1.83
CA GLN A 102 -12.31 -7.09 2.25
C GLN A 102 -12.52 -6.13 1.07
N PHE A 103 -11.77 -6.30 -0.01
CA PHE A 103 -11.84 -5.46 -1.21
C PHE A 103 -12.67 -6.07 -2.35
N LYS A 104 -13.17 -7.29 -2.16
CA LYS A 104 -13.98 -7.97 -3.16
C LYS A 104 -15.34 -7.28 -3.31
N GLY A 105 -15.62 -6.80 -4.53
CA GLY A 105 -16.91 -6.17 -4.84
C GLY A 105 -17.06 -4.72 -4.37
N VAL A 106 -16.03 -4.12 -3.79
CA VAL A 106 -16.04 -2.69 -3.45
C VAL A 106 -16.02 -1.88 -4.74
N LYS A 107 -17.12 -1.17 -5.01
CA LYS A 107 -17.21 -0.27 -6.17
C LYS A 107 -16.55 1.07 -5.80
N SER A 108 -15.48 1.43 -6.50
CA SER A 108 -14.86 2.75 -6.39
C SER A 108 -15.06 3.51 -7.70
N GLY A 109 -15.92 4.54 -7.71
CA GLY A 109 -16.17 5.39 -8.85
C GLY A 109 -17.15 4.81 -9.89
N THR A 110 -17.46 5.63 -10.90
CA THR A 110 -18.33 5.27 -12.02
C THR A 110 -17.50 4.73 -13.20
N TYR A 111 -18.16 4.04 -14.13
CA TYR A 111 -17.52 3.66 -15.40
C TYR A 111 -16.97 4.87 -16.16
N TYR A 112 -17.66 6.01 -16.05
CA TYR A 112 -17.21 7.26 -16.66
C TYR A 112 -15.88 7.75 -16.05
N ASP A 113 -15.76 7.75 -14.72
CA ASP A 113 -14.53 8.16 -14.03
C ASP A 113 -13.36 7.27 -14.42
N PHE A 114 -13.62 5.95 -14.49
CA PHE A 114 -12.63 4.98 -14.95
C PHE A 114 -12.20 5.25 -16.40
N LEU A 115 -13.16 5.50 -17.30
CA LEU A 115 -12.89 5.83 -18.69
C LEU A 115 -12.06 7.10 -18.83
N MET A 116 -12.45 8.16 -18.10
CA MET A 116 -11.74 9.45 -18.13
C MET A 116 -10.31 9.35 -17.58
N ALA A 117 -10.08 8.53 -16.57
CA ALA A 117 -8.73 8.25 -16.07
C ALA A 117 -7.85 7.58 -17.15
N ILE A 118 -8.42 6.68 -17.96
CA ILE A 118 -7.69 6.06 -19.09
C ILE A 118 -7.43 7.11 -20.18
N VAL A 119 -8.38 8.00 -20.50
CA VAL A 119 -8.19 9.10 -21.47
C VAL A 119 -7.03 10.00 -21.02
N GLU A 120 -7.00 10.38 -19.75
CA GLU A 120 -5.89 11.16 -19.21
C GLU A 120 -4.54 10.45 -19.32
N TRP A 121 -4.55 9.14 -19.01
CA TRP A 121 -3.36 8.30 -19.16
C TRP A 121 -2.85 8.24 -20.60
N ILE A 122 -3.74 8.04 -21.59
CA ILE A 122 -3.42 8.05 -23.03
C ILE A 122 -2.77 9.38 -23.41
N LYS A 123 -3.38 10.51 -23.01
CA LYS A 123 -2.86 11.85 -23.32
C LYS A 123 -1.46 12.08 -22.74
N ARG A 124 -1.25 11.71 -21.48
CA ARG A 124 0.04 11.91 -20.80
C ARG A 124 1.14 11.00 -21.33
N LYS A 125 0.81 9.78 -21.75
CA LYS A 125 1.78 8.87 -22.38
C LYS A 125 2.06 9.18 -23.84
N GLY A 126 1.29 10.09 -24.45
CA GLY A 126 1.42 10.45 -25.85
C GLY A 126 1.09 9.30 -26.81
N ILE A 127 0.27 8.34 -26.32
CA ILE A 127 -0.13 7.19 -27.12
C ILE A 127 -1.06 7.69 -28.22
N ARG A 128 -0.69 7.46 -29.50
CA ARG A 128 -1.51 7.81 -30.63
C ARG A 128 -2.19 6.58 -31.19
N PRO A 129 -3.50 6.62 -31.49
CA PRO A 129 -4.15 5.52 -32.19
C PRO A 129 -3.49 5.38 -33.56
N ASN A 130 -3.09 4.15 -33.92
CA ASN A 130 -2.72 3.84 -35.29
C ASN A 130 -4.02 3.72 -36.09
N ASP A 131 -4.24 4.57 -37.06
CA ASP A 131 -5.49 4.73 -37.81
C ASP A 131 -5.91 3.48 -38.63
N ALA A 132 -5.04 2.46 -38.75
CA ALA A 132 -5.22 1.40 -39.72
C ALA A 132 -6.00 0.14 -39.26
N THR A 133 -6.29 -0.07 -37.96
CA THR A 133 -6.67 -1.44 -37.57
C THR A 133 -7.97 -1.59 -36.76
N TYR A 134 -8.80 -0.57 -36.55
CA TYR A 134 -9.86 -0.74 -35.55
C TYR A 134 -11.25 -0.22 -35.93
N SER A 135 -11.97 -1.09 -36.66
CA SER A 135 -13.43 -0.97 -36.84
C SER A 135 -14.17 -1.81 -35.78
N VAL A 136 -14.40 -1.27 -34.60
CA VAL A 136 -15.40 -1.80 -33.68
C VAL A 136 -16.53 -0.78 -33.57
N LYS A 137 -17.71 -1.15 -34.07
CA LYS A 137 -18.95 -0.37 -33.95
C LYS A 137 -19.42 -0.48 -32.48
N ILE A 138 -19.13 0.52 -31.67
CA ILE A 138 -19.78 0.70 -30.38
C ILE A 138 -20.80 1.82 -30.59
N PRO A 139 -22.10 1.60 -30.30
CA PRO A 139 -23.11 2.65 -30.42
C PRO A 139 -22.92 3.67 -29.31
N MET A 140 -22.24 4.74 -29.61
CA MET A 140 -22.11 5.88 -28.72
C MET A 140 -23.04 6.99 -29.19
N LYS A 141 -23.88 7.54 -28.30
CA LYS A 141 -24.60 8.78 -28.55
C LYS A 141 -23.56 9.87 -28.81
N THR A 142 -23.40 10.19 -30.09
CA THR A 142 -22.38 11.13 -30.57
C THR A 142 -22.66 12.53 -30.04
N ILE A 143 -21.83 13.00 -29.12
CA ILE A 143 -21.80 14.41 -28.79
C ILE A 143 -21.06 15.07 -29.97
N ARG A 144 -21.83 15.73 -30.85
CA ARG A 144 -21.26 16.47 -31.97
C ARG A 144 -20.48 17.67 -31.45
N ARG A 145 -19.18 17.56 -31.42
CA ARG A 145 -18.23 18.66 -31.24
C ARG A 145 -17.50 18.86 -32.55
N THR A 146 -17.61 20.06 -33.11
CA THR A 146 -16.95 20.44 -34.37
C THR A 146 -15.57 21.03 -34.08
N GLY A 147 -14.51 20.46 -34.65
CA GLY A 147 -13.15 20.98 -34.62
C GLY A 147 -12.07 19.91 -34.37
N THR A 148 -10.84 20.19 -34.77
CA THR A 148 -9.66 19.29 -34.69
C THR A 148 -9.36 18.81 -33.27
N LYS A 149 -9.58 19.65 -32.25
CA LYS A 149 -9.41 19.26 -30.83
C LYS A 149 -10.49 18.27 -30.38
N ALA A 150 -11.71 18.41 -30.92
CA ALA A 150 -12.82 17.53 -30.61
C ALA A 150 -12.63 16.13 -31.26
N GLN A 151 -12.17 16.08 -32.49
CA GLN A 151 -11.87 14.81 -33.18
C GLN A 151 -10.78 14.02 -32.44
N LYS A 152 -9.73 14.72 -31.97
CA LYS A 152 -8.67 14.09 -31.19
C LYS A 152 -9.18 13.56 -29.85
N PHE A 153 -10.05 14.32 -29.18
CA PHE A 153 -10.68 13.85 -27.93
C PHE A 153 -11.55 12.61 -28.15
N ASP A 154 -12.33 12.59 -29.24
CA ASP A 154 -13.15 11.42 -29.59
C ASP A 154 -12.29 10.17 -29.90
N GLN A 155 -11.15 10.35 -30.52
CA GLN A 155 -10.17 9.26 -30.74
C GLN A 155 -9.61 8.72 -29.42
N ASP A 156 -9.22 9.61 -28.52
CA ASP A 156 -8.71 9.24 -27.19
C ASP A 156 -9.79 8.47 -26.39
N VAL A 157 -11.04 8.91 -26.45
CA VAL A 157 -12.18 8.23 -25.79
C VAL A 157 -12.41 6.85 -26.37
N ARG A 158 -12.45 6.69 -27.69
CA ARG A 158 -12.62 5.38 -28.33
C ARG A 158 -11.49 4.41 -27.98
N MET A 159 -10.26 4.92 -27.89
CA MET A 159 -9.12 4.12 -27.46
C MET A 159 -9.24 3.73 -25.99
N ALA A 160 -9.65 4.66 -25.13
CA ALA A 160 -9.89 4.40 -23.73
C ALA A 160 -10.99 3.34 -23.50
N GLU A 161 -12.07 3.36 -24.27
CA GLU A 161 -13.15 2.34 -24.20
C GLU A 161 -12.64 0.93 -24.52
N ARG A 162 -11.76 0.78 -25.51
CA ARG A 162 -11.17 -0.52 -25.84
C ARG A 162 -10.25 -1.02 -24.74
N ILE A 163 -9.45 -0.14 -24.19
CA ILE A 163 -8.57 -0.47 -23.05
C ILE A 163 -9.43 -0.84 -21.84
N ALA A 164 -10.47 -0.04 -21.55
CA ALA A 164 -11.43 -0.33 -20.48
C ALA A 164 -12.10 -1.69 -20.65
N TYR A 165 -12.61 -1.98 -21.85
CA TYR A 165 -13.21 -3.27 -22.16
C TYR A 165 -12.23 -4.43 -21.98
N SER A 166 -10.99 -4.26 -22.45
CA SER A 166 -9.94 -5.28 -22.28
C SER A 166 -9.60 -5.50 -20.79
N ILE A 167 -9.53 -4.43 -20.00
CA ILE A 167 -9.29 -4.52 -18.56
C ILE A 167 -10.47 -5.23 -17.86
N LEU A 168 -11.70 -4.85 -18.17
CA LEU A 168 -12.89 -5.46 -17.56
C LEU A 168 -13.04 -6.94 -17.94
N LYS A 169 -12.71 -7.31 -19.18
CA LYS A 169 -12.81 -8.69 -19.65
C LYS A 169 -11.65 -9.57 -19.19
N LYS A 170 -10.42 -9.07 -19.28
CA LYS A 170 -9.20 -9.87 -19.05
C LYS A 170 -8.64 -9.73 -17.64
N GLY A 171 -9.07 -8.72 -16.90
CA GLY A 171 -8.49 -8.34 -15.62
C GLY A 171 -7.12 -7.65 -15.75
N ILE A 172 -6.64 -7.09 -14.65
CA ILE A 172 -5.32 -6.48 -14.52
C ILE A 172 -4.40 -7.48 -13.83
N ARG A 173 -3.18 -7.63 -14.32
CA ARG A 173 -2.15 -8.44 -13.64
C ARG A 173 -1.77 -7.78 -12.33
N PRO A 174 -1.60 -8.55 -11.25
CA PRO A 174 -1.11 -8.02 -9.98
C PRO A 174 0.29 -7.43 -10.15
N GLN A 175 0.52 -6.33 -9.47
CA GLN A 175 1.83 -5.69 -9.32
C GLN A 175 2.03 -5.42 -7.82
N PRO A 176 2.34 -6.46 -7.04
CA PRO A 176 2.41 -6.35 -5.59
C PRO A 176 3.55 -5.41 -5.18
N PHE A 177 3.26 -4.51 -4.28
CA PHE A 177 4.20 -3.49 -3.82
C PHE A 177 4.29 -3.40 -2.30
N LEU A 178 3.19 -3.62 -1.59
CA LEU A 178 3.10 -3.51 -0.14
C LEU A 178 3.46 -4.82 0.56
N ILE A 179 2.82 -5.92 0.16
CA ILE A 179 3.04 -7.24 0.77
C ILE A 179 4.50 -7.68 0.66
N PRO A 180 5.17 -7.58 -0.52
CA PRO A 180 6.58 -7.95 -0.62
C PRO A 180 7.49 -7.11 0.29
N ALA A 181 7.23 -5.80 0.41
CA ALA A 181 8.00 -4.93 1.29
C ALA A 181 7.82 -5.32 2.77
N TYR A 182 6.60 -5.69 3.16
CA TYR A 182 6.30 -6.16 4.50
C TYR A 182 6.96 -7.51 4.81
N GLU A 183 6.81 -8.49 3.92
CA GLU A 183 7.38 -9.85 4.11
C GLU A 183 8.90 -9.85 4.14
N GLU A 184 9.54 -8.95 3.40
CA GLU A 184 11.00 -8.78 3.44
C GLU A 184 11.49 -8.20 4.77
N GLU A 185 10.77 -7.22 5.34
CA GLU A 185 11.20 -6.52 6.54
C GLU A 185 10.83 -7.24 7.84
N LYS A 186 9.70 -7.92 7.86
CA LYS A 186 9.17 -8.64 9.04
C LYS A 186 10.21 -9.55 9.73
N PRO A 187 10.89 -10.49 9.05
CA PRO A 187 11.87 -11.34 9.71
C PRO A 187 13.07 -10.54 10.23
N LYS A 188 13.48 -9.47 9.54
CA LYS A 188 14.59 -8.60 9.97
C LYS A 188 14.23 -7.85 11.25
N LEU A 189 13.01 -7.36 11.38
CA LEU A 189 12.50 -6.74 12.60
C LEU A 189 12.55 -7.73 13.77
N PHE A 190 12.04 -8.95 13.60
CA PHE A 190 12.08 -9.97 14.66
C PHE A 190 13.50 -10.26 15.14
N ILE A 191 14.48 -10.35 14.23
CA ILE A 191 15.89 -10.57 14.60
C ILE A 191 16.42 -9.38 15.43
N ARG A 192 16.10 -8.13 15.05
CA ARG A 192 16.54 -6.94 15.78
C ARG A 192 15.90 -6.85 17.15
N LEU A 193 14.60 -7.11 17.25
CA LEU A 193 13.89 -7.14 18.54
C LEU A 193 14.48 -8.22 19.47
N LYS A 194 14.78 -9.41 18.94
CA LYS A 194 15.41 -10.48 19.73
C LYS A 194 16.80 -10.10 20.24
N LYS A 195 17.61 -9.43 19.41
CA LYS A 195 18.93 -8.92 19.83
C LYS A 195 18.80 -7.88 20.92
N LEU A 196 17.83 -6.96 20.82
CA LEU A 196 17.58 -5.91 21.79
C LEU A 196 17.16 -6.49 23.16
N LEU A 197 16.32 -7.53 23.16
CA LEU A 197 15.93 -8.25 24.38
C LEU A 197 17.13 -8.95 25.03
N ASN A 198 17.96 -9.64 24.24
CA ASN A 198 19.12 -10.37 24.76
C ASN A 198 20.27 -9.46 25.22
N ALA A 199 20.37 -8.24 24.71
CA ALA A 199 21.43 -7.29 25.10
C ALA A 199 21.14 -6.56 26.41
N LYS A 200 19.91 -6.63 26.91
CA LYS A 200 19.46 -5.92 28.12
C LYS A 200 19.02 -6.90 29.25
N SER A 201 19.06 -8.22 29.00
CA SER A 201 18.95 -9.25 30.03
C SER A 201 20.34 -9.64 30.55
#